data_6675bfdd1703bc67f88e28d9bff1c7fc
#
_entry.id   6675bfdd1703bc67f88e28d9bff1c7fc
#
_cell.length_a   1.000
_cell.length_b   1.000
_cell.length_c   1.000
_cell.angle_alpha   90.00
_cell.angle_beta   90.00
_cell.angle_gamma   90.00
#
_symmetry.space_group_name_H-M   'P 1'
#
loop_
_entity.id
_entity.type
_entity.pdbx_description
1 polymer ?
#
loop_
_entity_poly.entity_id
_entity_poly.type
_entity_poly.pdbx_seq_one_letter_code
_entity_poly.pdbx_strand_id
1 'polypeptide(L)'
;ANPFSSLSASVNFATSSYERNNLNSLYNPQTMTQSTRTSSVSWSTNFSSIGMSLSSTANLSQNMRDSSIAMTLPDLNISISRFYPFRRKKMVGDEKWYEKIAMSYTGHISNSINTKEDKLMHSSLIKDWRNGWQHQIPVSASFTLFKYLNVTPSFNFTDRMYTNKVEKSWDATTQKEVCDTTYGFHNVYNWNMSVGMSTKIYGFWIPNRKLFGNRIDRIRHVITPTVNFSYAPDFGASRYGYWDTYQKTDADGNVSLVSYSPYQNALYGVPGKGKSGNISFTLGNNLEMKWRDKNDSLKKVSLIDAFDINMSYNTAAKVRPWSDMNINLRLKWWKNYTFNMNAVFATYAYEMDDKGNVYVGNHTEWGKGRFGRFQGMSQNFSFTLNPEKLKKLFGGGSDEDDRDKNKRKDDDDEGLDTDIESNVDDNIEKGKTAAKKSGGGKAKTDSDGYMAFKMPWSLTFGYGVTMCEDTRREKFNEKTMRYPYKFTQTLNMSGNIRISDGWNISFSSGYDFDNSKISMTTASLARDLHCFNMSCSVVLAPYTSYNFTFRCNAATLTDALKYDKRSGYSNAVQWY
;
A
#
# COMPACT_ATOMS: atom_id res chain seq x y z
N ALA A 1 -15.40 17.10 30.42
CA ALA A 1 -15.13 16.91 28.97
C ALA A 1 -16.01 15.78 28.45
N ASN A 2 -16.61 15.97 27.30
CA ASN A 2 -17.39 14.91 26.67
C ASN A 2 -16.41 13.78 26.21
N PRO A 3 -16.55 12.54 26.70
CA PRO A 3 -15.62 11.46 26.35
C PRO A 3 -15.67 11.08 24.86
N PHE A 4 -16.68 11.52 24.13
CA PHE A 4 -16.86 11.26 22.70
C PHE A 4 -16.34 12.38 21.79
N SER A 5 -15.78 13.44 22.35
CA SER A 5 -15.25 14.58 21.61
C SER A 5 -13.80 14.86 21.98
N SER A 6 -12.98 15.12 20.99
CA SER A 6 -11.58 15.54 21.17
C SER A 6 -11.31 16.81 20.39
N LEU A 7 -10.53 17.71 20.99
CA LEU A 7 -10.00 18.90 20.35
C LEU A 7 -8.48 18.93 20.52
N SER A 8 -7.75 19.08 19.43
CA SER A 8 -6.31 19.29 19.47
C SER A 8 -5.93 20.48 18.60
N ALA A 9 -4.99 21.28 19.08
CA ALA A 9 -4.47 22.41 18.35
C ALA A 9 -2.95 22.47 18.48
N SER A 10 -2.29 22.69 17.35
CA SER A 10 -0.86 22.98 17.27
C SER A 10 -0.70 24.19 16.37
N VAL A 11 -0.26 25.31 16.95
CA VAL A 11 -0.16 26.58 16.21
C VAL A 11 1.31 27.00 16.17
N ASN A 12 1.84 27.11 14.96
CA ASN A 12 3.17 27.61 14.66
C ASN A 12 3.06 28.63 13.51
N PHE A 13 2.80 29.88 13.87
CA PHE A 13 2.57 30.95 12.92
C PHE A 13 3.57 32.10 13.12
N ALA A 14 4.14 32.60 12.04
CA ALA A 14 4.87 33.86 12.03
C ALA A 14 4.72 34.49 10.64
N THR A 15 4.66 35.83 10.57
CA THR A 15 4.71 36.49 9.25
C THR A 15 6.11 36.41 8.66
N SER A 16 6.21 36.28 7.35
CA SER A 16 7.51 36.28 6.67
C SER A 16 8.30 37.57 6.88
N SER A 17 7.62 38.68 7.04
CA SER A 17 8.22 39.99 7.39
C SER A 17 8.82 39.99 8.81
N TYR A 18 8.10 39.42 9.78
CA TYR A 18 8.61 39.31 11.16
C TYR A 18 9.86 38.42 11.21
N GLU A 19 9.86 37.30 10.52
CA GLU A 19 10.98 36.37 10.49
C GLU A 19 12.24 36.98 9.86
N ARG A 20 12.10 37.78 8.79
CA ARG A 20 13.23 38.44 8.13
C ARG A 20 13.81 39.59 8.95
N ASN A 21 12.99 40.26 9.75
CA ASN A 21 13.37 41.46 10.51
C ASN A 21 13.68 41.17 11.98
N ASN A 22 13.54 39.92 12.43
CA ASN A 22 13.80 39.55 13.81
C ASN A 22 15.27 39.18 14.00
N LEU A 23 15.96 39.94 14.85
CA LEU A 23 17.38 39.69 15.19
C LEU A 23 17.63 38.29 15.77
N ASN A 24 16.67 37.70 16.50
CA ASN A 24 16.81 36.35 17.04
C ASN A 24 16.83 35.27 15.95
N SER A 25 16.16 35.50 14.82
CA SER A 25 16.20 34.58 13.69
C SER A 25 17.55 34.62 12.96
N LEU A 26 18.20 35.78 12.94
CA LEU A 26 19.55 35.97 12.36
C LEU A 26 20.64 35.18 13.13
N TYR A 27 20.49 35.04 14.45
CA TYR A 27 21.45 34.33 15.30
C TYR A 27 21.11 32.85 15.53
N ASN A 28 19.92 32.39 15.11
CA ASN A 28 19.52 31.00 15.25
C ASN A 28 19.41 30.33 13.87
N PRO A 29 20.45 29.55 13.44
CA PRO A 29 20.45 28.88 12.15
C PRO A 29 19.26 27.92 11.93
N GLN A 30 18.64 27.40 12.99
CA GLN A 30 17.49 26.51 12.89
C GLN A 30 16.23 27.24 12.46
N THR A 31 15.99 28.46 12.93
CA THR A 31 14.87 29.29 12.49
C THR A 31 15.08 29.81 11.07
N MET A 32 16.30 30.14 10.68
CA MET A 32 16.63 30.53 9.31
C MET A 32 16.47 29.39 8.28
N THR A 33 16.68 28.15 8.70
CA THR A 33 16.55 26.97 7.80
C THR A 33 15.13 26.42 7.74
N GLN A 34 14.23 26.85 8.63
CA GLN A 34 12.84 26.43 8.63
C GLN A 34 12.07 27.11 7.49
N SER A 35 12.06 26.47 6.31
CA SER A 35 11.41 27.03 5.13
C SER A 35 9.88 26.94 5.18
N THR A 36 9.31 26.06 6.02
CA THR A 36 7.86 25.84 6.14
C THR A 36 7.44 25.81 7.61
N ARG A 37 6.30 26.44 7.90
CA ARG A 37 5.61 26.40 9.19
C ARG A 37 4.22 25.81 9.01
N THR A 38 3.81 24.95 9.89
CA THR A 38 2.51 24.31 9.82
C THR A 38 1.74 24.52 11.12
N SER A 39 0.48 24.86 10.98
CA SER A 39 -0.47 24.97 12.09
C SER A 39 -1.68 24.11 11.78
N SER A 40 -2.19 23.42 12.77
CA SER A 40 -3.38 22.59 12.62
C SER A 40 -4.26 22.68 13.85
N VAL A 41 -5.57 22.75 13.61
CA VAL A 41 -6.60 22.60 14.63
C VAL A 41 -7.51 21.46 14.18
N SER A 42 -7.69 20.48 15.00
CA SER A 42 -8.58 19.35 14.71
C SER A 42 -9.58 19.15 15.83
N TRP A 43 -10.83 18.98 15.43
CA TRP A 43 -11.92 18.62 16.31
C TRP A 43 -12.60 17.37 15.79
N SER A 44 -12.88 16.42 16.64
CA SER A 44 -13.62 15.23 16.29
C SER A 44 -14.65 14.89 17.37
N THR A 45 -15.79 14.38 16.92
CA THR A 45 -16.83 13.88 17.81
C THR A 45 -17.47 12.62 17.24
N ASN A 46 -17.89 11.73 18.12
CA ASN A 46 -18.49 10.45 17.77
C ASN A 46 -19.87 10.33 18.40
N PHE A 47 -20.87 10.07 17.55
CA PHE A 47 -22.27 9.85 17.94
C PHE A 47 -22.57 8.34 17.90
N SER A 48 -22.24 7.63 18.97
CA SER A 48 -22.37 6.17 19.03
C SER A 48 -23.80 5.65 18.80
N SER A 49 -24.81 6.45 19.16
CA SER A 49 -26.23 6.09 18.99
C SER A 49 -26.66 5.88 17.54
N ILE A 50 -26.05 6.61 16.62
CA ILE A 50 -26.35 6.53 15.16
C ILE A 50 -25.15 6.05 14.34
N GLY A 51 -24.06 5.68 15.02
CA GLY A 51 -22.82 5.23 14.36
C GLY A 51 -22.21 6.30 13.45
N MET A 52 -22.36 7.59 13.79
CA MET A 52 -21.82 8.71 13.03
C MET A 52 -20.57 9.27 13.69
N SER A 53 -19.54 9.51 12.92
CA SER A 53 -18.36 10.28 13.32
C SER A 53 -18.28 11.56 12.49
N LEU A 54 -17.93 12.64 13.16
CA LEU A 54 -17.73 13.97 12.57
C LEU A 54 -16.35 14.45 12.95
N SER A 55 -15.54 14.82 11.98
CA SER A 55 -14.24 15.44 12.23
C SER A 55 -14.06 16.68 11.36
N SER A 56 -13.54 17.74 11.97
CA SER A 56 -13.22 18.98 11.29
C SER A 56 -11.77 19.33 11.54
N THR A 57 -11.04 19.65 10.49
CA THR A 57 -9.66 20.13 10.59
C THR A 57 -9.52 21.47 9.91
N ALA A 58 -8.65 22.29 10.48
CA ALA A 58 -8.16 23.51 9.87
C ALA A 58 -6.65 23.39 9.78
N ASN A 59 -6.09 23.49 8.58
CA ASN A 59 -4.67 23.38 8.34
C ASN A 59 -4.16 24.65 7.67
N LEU A 60 -3.03 25.13 8.16
CA LEU A 60 -2.29 26.25 7.60
C LEU A 60 -0.85 25.82 7.39
N SER A 61 -0.35 25.98 6.19
CA SER A 61 1.05 25.78 5.85
C SER A 61 1.61 27.05 5.22
N GLN A 62 2.63 27.60 5.84
CA GLN A 62 3.32 28.81 5.37
C GLN A 62 4.67 28.43 4.79
N ASN A 63 4.99 28.93 3.60
CA ASN A 63 6.32 28.86 3.03
C ASN A 63 7.00 30.23 3.20
N MET A 64 8.03 30.26 4.03
CA MET A 64 8.73 31.50 4.39
C MET A 64 9.64 32.01 3.28
N ARG A 65 10.00 31.20 2.28
CA ARG A 65 10.86 31.62 1.17
C ARG A 65 10.17 32.54 0.20
N ASP A 66 8.97 32.15 -0.22
CA ASP A 66 8.19 32.83 -1.25
C ASP A 66 6.96 33.55 -0.70
N SER A 67 6.82 33.56 0.63
CA SER A 67 5.69 34.17 1.36
C SER A 67 4.33 33.64 0.88
N SER A 68 4.26 32.34 0.54
CA SER A 68 3.01 31.71 0.16
C SER A 68 2.38 31.00 1.36
N ILE A 69 1.05 30.96 1.36
CA ILE A 69 0.23 30.30 2.36
C ILE A 69 -0.72 29.33 1.65
N ALA A 70 -0.66 28.08 2.07
CA ALA A 70 -1.67 27.08 1.76
C ALA A 70 -2.55 26.88 2.98
N MET A 71 -3.85 27.11 2.84
CA MET A 71 -4.82 26.99 3.93
C MET A 71 -5.97 26.10 3.51
N THR A 72 -6.41 25.23 4.41
CA THR A 72 -7.63 24.43 4.26
C THR A 72 -8.53 24.69 5.45
N LEU A 73 -9.73 25.22 5.19
CA LEU A 73 -10.69 25.62 6.25
C LEU A 73 -12.11 25.77 5.70
N PRO A 74 -13.09 25.00 6.18
CA PRO A 74 -12.93 23.79 6.96
C PRO A 74 -12.56 22.60 6.07
N ASP A 75 -11.96 21.59 6.68
CA ASP A 75 -11.88 20.23 6.15
C ASP A 75 -12.76 19.36 7.04
N LEU A 76 -14.00 19.12 6.60
CA LEU A 76 -15.03 18.45 7.37
C LEU A 76 -15.30 17.06 6.81
N ASN A 77 -15.08 16.03 7.62
CA ASN A 77 -15.40 14.66 7.30
C ASN A 77 -16.59 14.19 8.14
N ILE A 78 -17.59 13.66 7.46
CA ILE A 78 -18.80 13.06 8.04
C ILE A 78 -18.76 11.59 7.63
N SER A 79 -18.74 10.68 8.59
CA SER A 79 -18.79 9.24 8.30
C SER A 79 -19.91 8.58 9.09
N ILE A 80 -20.77 7.85 8.39
CA ILE A 80 -21.77 6.99 9.00
C ILE A 80 -21.29 5.54 8.79
N SER A 81 -21.07 4.85 9.89
CA SER A 81 -20.64 3.46 9.89
C SER A 81 -21.69 2.57 9.21
N ARG A 82 -21.26 1.38 8.85
CA ARG A 82 -22.13 0.42 8.16
C ARG A 82 -23.45 0.19 8.92
N PHE A 83 -24.58 0.41 8.25
CA PHE A 83 -25.93 0.16 8.75
C PHE A 83 -26.73 -0.65 7.76
N TYR A 84 -27.83 -1.25 8.23
CA TYR A 84 -28.72 -2.10 7.45
C TYR A 84 -30.10 -1.46 7.40
N PRO A 85 -30.42 -0.68 6.36
CA PRO A 85 -31.66 0.11 6.32
C PRO A 85 -32.93 -0.72 6.29
N PHE A 86 -32.85 -1.94 5.76
CA PHE A 86 -34.00 -2.83 5.58
C PHE A 86 -34.09 -3.94 6.64
N ARG A 87 -33.22 -3.90 7.65
CA ARG A 87 -33.18 -4.93 8.69
C ARG A 87 -34.33 -4.74 9.68
N ARG A 88 -35.08 -5.82 9.94
CA ARG A 88 -36.14 -5.82 10.95
C ARG A 88 -35.60 -5.55 12.35
N LYS A 89 -36.33 -4.77 13.15
CA LYS A 89 -35.96 -4.49 14.56
C LYS A 89 -36.03 -5.73 15.44
N LYS A 90 -37.00 -6.63 15.17
CA LYS A 90 -37.13 -7.92 15.85
C LYS A 90 -36.88 -9.02 14.84
N MET A 91 -35.83 -9.79 15.00
CA MET A 91 -35.52 -10.92 14.13
C MET A 91 -36.31 -12.13 14.56
N VAL A 92 -37.23 -12.57 13.72
CA VAL A 92 -37.97 -13.82 13.85
C VAL A 92 -37.76 -14.64 12.57
N GLY A 93 -37.14 -15.81 12.69
CA GLY A 93 -36.74 -16.64 11.56
C GLY A 93 -35.46 -16.18 10.86
N ASP A 94 -35.16 -16.76 9.68
CA ASP A 94 -33.95 -16.45 8.92
C ASP A 94 -33.98 -15.04 8.32
N GLU A 95 -32.78 -14.46 8.20
CA GLU A 95 -32.60 -13.16 7.54
C GLU A 95 -32.92 -13.26 6.06
N LYS A 96 -33.80 -12.38 5.58
CA LYS A 96 -34.15 -12.26 4.16
C LYS A 96 -33.01 -11.58 3.39
N TRP A 97 -32.91 -11.81 2.09
CA TRP A 97 -31.85 -11.29 1.24
C TRP A 97 -31.73 -9.76 1.30
N TYR A 98 -32.82 -9.02 1.38
CA TYR A 98 -32.83 -7.56 1.46
C TYR A 98 -32.37 -7.03 2.82
N GLU A 99 -32.51 -7.80 3.89
CA GLU A 99 -32.05 -7.43 5.24
C GLU A 99 -30.51 -7.44 5.33
N LYS A 100 -29.86 -8.13 4.40
CA LYS A 100 -28.40 -8.19 4.27
C LYS A 100 -27.81 -7.03 3.46
N ILE A 101 -28.65 -6.13 2.96
CA ILE A 101 -28.20 -4.91 2.27
C ILE A 101 -27.64 -3.96 3.32
N ALA A 102 -26.36 -3.69 3.19
CA ALA A 102 -25.63 -2.77 4.02
C ALA A 102 -25.29 -1.50 3.26
N MET A 103 -25.39 -0.39 3.92
CA MET A 103 -25.01 0.92 3.41
C MET A 103 -24.06 1.59 4.38
N SER A 104 -23.20 2.44 3.89
CA SER A 104 -22.46 3.42 4.67
C SER A 104 -22.43 4.74 3.93
N TYR A 105 -22.04 5.78 4.61
CA TYR A 105 -21.95 7.10 4.01
C TYR A 105 -20.67 7.78 4.45
N THR A 106 -19.99 8.43 3.51
CA THR A 106 -18.88 9.32 3.80
C THR A 106 -19.08 10.62 3.04
N GLY A 107 -19.13 11.73 3.77
CA GLY A 107 -19.18 13.08 3.23
C GLY A 107 -17.88 13.80 3.55
N HIS A 108 -17.30 14.50 2.58
CA HIS A 108 -16.11 15.32 2.76
C HIS A 108 -16.32 16.68 2.15
N ILE A 109 -16.37 17.71 3.00
CA ILE A 109 -16.44 19.11 2.61
C ILE A 109 -15.07 19.71 2.85
N SER A 110 -14.48 20.31 1.83
CA SER A 110 -13.20 20.96 1.98
C SER A 110 -13.16 22.27 1.19
N ASN A 111 -12.57 23.28 1.81
CA ASN A 111 -12.25 24.56 1.17
C ASN A 111 -10.74 24.77 1.31
N SER A 112 -10.07 25.06 0.22
CA SER A 112 -8.63 25.27 0.22
C SER A 112 -8.21 26.46 -0.64
N ILE A 113 -7.20 27.16 -0.18
CA ILE A 113 -6.56 28.24 -0.93
C ILE A 113 -5.04 28.09 -0.87
N ASN A 114 -4.40 28.45 -1.97
CA ASN A 114 -2.95 28.64 -2.03
C ASN A 114 -2.67 30.01 -2.62
N THR A 115 -2.20 30.93 -1.80
CA THR A 115 -2.05 32.34 -2.16
C THR A 115 -0.83 32.95 -1.47
N LYS A 116 -0.56 34.22 -1.78
CA LYS A 116 0.44 34.99 -1.05
C LYS A 116 -0.11 35.49 0.28
N GLU A 117 0.77 35.67 1.25
CA GLU A 117 0.45 36.08 2.62
C GLU A 117 -0.36 37.40 2.67
N ASP A 118 0.02 38.37 1.83
CA ASP A 118 -0.63 39.66 1.69
C ASP A 118 -2.05 39.60 1.09
N LYS A 119 -2.32 38.59 0.25
CA LYS A 119 -3.60 38.41 -0.45
C LYS A 119 -4.62 37.58 0.33
N LEU A 120 -4.20 36.84 1.34
CA LEU A 120 -5.07 35.89 2.05
C LEU A 120 -6.30 36.62 2.66
N MET A 121 -6.07 37.74 3.33
CA MET A 121 -7.14 38.48 4.02
C MET A 121 -8.09 39.23 3.07
N HIS A 122 -7.72 39.39 1.81
CA HIS A 122 -8.51 40.02 0.75
C HIS A 122 -9.11 38.97 -0.21
N SER A 123 -8.91 37.68 0.06
CA SER A 123 -9.39 36.60 -0.80
C SER A 123 -10.91 36.43 -0.70
N SER A 124 -11.54 36.16 -1.84
CA SER A 124 -12.97 35.81 -1.91
C SER A 124 -13.15 34.32 -1.73
N LEU A 125 -14.00 33.91 -0.78
CA LEU A 125 -14.33 32.49 -0.54
C LEU A 125 -14.89 31.75 -1.76
N ILE A 126 -15.50 32.48 -2.71
CA ILE A 126 -16.11 31.89 -3.91
C ILE A 126 -15.13 31.91 -5.07
N LYS A 127 -14.37 32.99 -5.26
CA LYS A 127 -13.53 33.16 -6.46
C LYS A 127 -12.12 32.60 -6.29
N ASP A 128 -11.54 32.77 -5.11
CA ASP A 128 -10.12 32.46 -4.88
C ASP A 128 -9.91 31.10 -4.17
N TRP A 129 -10.93 30.66 -3.42
CA TRP A 129 -10.90 29.38 -2.73
C TRP A 129 -11.45 28.27 -3.61
N ARG A 130 -10.81 27.11 -3.53
CA ARG A 130 -11.28 25.88 -4.14
C ARG A 130 -12.23 25.19 -3.18
N ASN A 131 -13.50 25.21 -3.51
CA ASN A 131 -14.58 24.67 -2.69
C ASN A 131 -15.07 23.33 -3.29
N GLY A 132 -15.35 22.38 -2.45
CA GLY A 132 -15.92 21.12 -2.90
C GLY A 132 -16.60 20.35 -1.78
N TRP A 133 -17.61 19.61 -2.16
CA TRP A 133 -18.29 18.65 -1.30
C TRP A 133 -18.41 17.31 -2.03
N GLN A 134 -17.84 16.26 -1.45
CA GLN A 134 -17.91 14.91 -2.00
C GLN A 134 -18.75 14.02 -1.10
N HIS A 135 -19.66 13.26 -1.70
CA HIS A 135 -20.46 12.24 -1.07
C HIS A 135 -20.09 10.87 -1.65
N GLN A 136 -19.93 9.89 -0.78
CA GLN A 136 -19.71 8.50 -1.18
C GLN A 136 -20.70 7.61 -0.45
N ILE A 137 -21.45 6.84 -1.22
CA ILE A 137 -22.50 5.95 -0.71
C ILE A 137 -22.22 4.54 -1.27
N PRO A 138 -21.37 3.75 -0.61
CA PRO A 138 -21.24 2.34 -0.94
C PRO A 138 -22.42 1.54 -0.40
N VAL A 139 -23.04 0.76 -1.27
CA VAL A 139 -24.10 -0.20 -0.97
C VAL A 139 -23.58 -1.58 -1.28
N SER A 140 -23.68 -2.51 -0.35
CA SER A 140 -23.23 -3.89 -0.56
C SER A 140 -24.18 -4.88 0.10
N ALA A 141 -24.25 -6.06 -0.48
CA ALA A 141 -24.95 -7.18 0.15
C ALA A 141 -24.09 -8.44 0.08
N SER A 142 -24.33 -9.38 0.96
CA SER A 142 -23.71 -10.69 0.92
C SER A 142 -24.75 -11.75 1.23
N PHE A 143 -24.93 -12.67 0.31
CA PHE A 143 -25.88 -13.76 0.49
C PHE A 143 -25.39 -15.03 -0.21
N THR A 144 -25.86 -16.16 0.27
CA THR A 144 -25.49 -17.47 -0.28
C THR A 144 -26.65 -18.01 -1.09
N LEU A 145 -26.43 -18.24 -2.38
CA LEU A 145 -27.36 -18.91 -3.26
C LEU A 145 -27.11 -20.42 -3.25
N PHE A 146 -28.17 -21.20 -3.32
CA PHE A 146 -28.13 -22.68 -3.37
C PHE A 146 -27.26 -23.30 -2.26
N LYS A 147 -27.11 -22.63 -1.12
CA LYS A 147 -26.27 -23.00 0.05
C LYS A 147 -24.75 -23.02 -0.18
N TYR A 148 -24.28 -22.88 -1.41
CA TYR A 148 -22.85 -23.05 -1.74
C TYR A 148 -22.23 -21.87 -2.47
N LEU A 149 -23.01 -21.09 -3.21
CA LEU A 149 -22.52 -19.96 -3.99
C LEU A 149 -22.68 -18.66 -3.20
N ASN A 150 -21.60 -18.07 -2.75
CA ASN A 150 -21.58 -16.74 -2.14
C ASN A 150 -21.63 -15.69 -3.24
N VAL A 151 -22.59 -14.78 -3.15
CA VAL A 151 -22.78 -13.66 -4.08
C VAL A 151 -22.69 -12.37 -3.29
N THR A 152 -21.82 -11.48 -3.75
CA THR A 152 -21.54 -10.20 -3.11
C THR A 152 -21.71 -9.06 -4.13
N PRO A 153 -22.95 -8.62 -4.38
CA PRO A 153 -23.17 -7.42 -5.18
C PRO A 153 -22.72 -6.18 -4.41
N SER A 154 -22.15 -5.22 -5.12
CA SER A 154 -21.85 -3.90 -4.60
C SER A 154 -22.15 -2.82 -5.63
N PHE A 155 -22.60 -1.68 -5.13
CA PHE A 155 -22.87 -0.49 -5.90
C PHE A 155 -22.26 0.69 -5.17
N ASN A 156 -21.35 1.41 -5.82
CA ASN A 156 -20.72 2.58 -5.26
C ASN A 156 -21.18 3.81 -6.03
N PHE A 157 -21.77 4.74 -5.31
CA PHE A 157 -22.16 6.03 -5.84
C PHE A 157 -21.28 7.11 -5.22
N THR A 158 -20.72 7.96 -6.07
CA THR A 158 -19.93 9.12 -5.65
C THR A 158 -20.49 10.35 -6.33
N ASP A 159 -20.77 11.36 -5.54
CA ASP A 159 -21.25 12.66 -5.98
C ASP A 159 -20.29 13.75 -5.52
N ARG A 160 -20.04 14.72 -6.38
CA ARG A 160 -19.13 15.85 -6.14
C ARG A 160 -19.83 17.13 -6.51
N MET A 161 -19.86 18.06 -5.58
CA MET A 161 -20.45 19.37 -5.75
C MET A 161 -19.35 20.41 -5.76
N TYR A 162 -19.40 21.29 -6.75
CA TYR A 162 -18.42 22.35 -6.95
C TYR A 162 -19.11 23.71 -7.07
N THR A 163 -18.41 24.77 -6.73
CA THR A 163 -18.88 26.15 -6.84
C THR A 163 -18.43 26.85 -8.12
N ASN A 164 -17.60 26.18 -8.92
CA ASN A 164 -17.13 26.73 -10.19
C ASN A 164 -16.79 25.61 -11.19
N LYS A 165 -16.74 25.98 -12.46
CA LYS A 165 -16.17 25.21 -13.57
C LYS A 165 -15.30 26.13 -14.42
N VAL A 166 -14.31 25.58 -15.11
CA VAL A 166 -13.40 26.33 -15.98
C VAL A 166 -13.59 25.88 -17.42
N GLU A 167 -14.06 26.78 -18.25
CA GLU A 167 -14.18 26.58 -19.70
C GLU A 167 -12.91 27.06 -20.39
N LYS A 168 -12.42 26.29 -21.35
CA LYS A 168 -11.19 26.58 -22.05
C LYS A 168 -11.47 26.81 -23.53
N SER A 169 -10.83 27.83 -24.06
CA SER A 169 -10.84 28.16 -25.47
C SER A 169 -9.44 28.50 -25.96
N TRP A 170 -9.24 28.48 -27.27
CA TRP A 170 -7.96 28.84 -27.88
C TRP A 170 -8.06 30.20 -28.55
N ASP A 171 -7.22 31.13 -28.16
CA ASP A 171 -7.09 32.41 -28.86
C ASP A 171 -5.99 32.28 -29.93
N ALA A 172 -6.41 32.27 -31.18
CA ALA A 172 -5.50 32.17 -32.34
C ALA A 172 -4.57 33.39 -32.49
N THR A 173 -4.99 34.54 -31.95
CA THR A 173 -4.22 35.81 -32.06
C THR A 173 -3.04 35.79 -31.11
N THR A 174 -3.27 35.39 -29.87
CA THR A 174 -2.23 35.35 -28.83
C THR A 174 -1.53 33.99 -28.73
N GLN A 175 -1.98 32.99 -29.48
CA GLN A 175 -1.47 31.59 -29.43
C GLN A 175 -1.48 31.04 -27.97
N LYS A 176 -2.53 31.36 -27.23
CA LYS A 176 -2.66 30.95 -25.81
C LYS A 176 -4.02 30.35 -25.52
N GLU A 177 -4.01 29.47 -24.52
CA GLU A 177 -5.24 28.95 -23.92
C GLU A 177 -5.87 30.05 -23.05
N VAL A 178 -7.13 30.34 -23.30
CA VAL A 178 -7.96 31.25 -22.50
C VAL A 178 -8.86 30.40 -21.62
N CYS A 179 -8.85 30.72 -20.33
CA CYS A 179 -9.66 30.05 -19.33
C CYS A 179 -10.72 31.02 -18.82
N ASP A 180 -11.98 30.67 -18.97
CA ASP A 180 -13.11 31.40 -18.38
C ASP A 180 -13.72 30.60 -17.24
N THR A 181 -13.94 31.25 -16.09
CA THR A 181 -14.46 30.59 -14.88
C THR A 181 -15.90 30.99 -14.66
N THR A 182 -16.79 30.03 -14.81
CA THR A 182 -18.21 30.17 -14.50
C THR A 182 -18.47 29.76 -13.05
N TYR A 183 -19.02 30.69 -12.27
CA TYR A 183 -19.38 30.45 -10.87
C TYR A 183 -20.84 30.04 -10.75
N GLY A 184 -21.10 29.04 -9.93
CA GLY A 184 -22.42 28.50 -9.71
C GLY A 184 -22.34 27.10 -9.08
N PHE A 185 -23.49 26.52 -8.82
CA PHE A 185 -23.56 25.15 -8.31
C PHE A 185 -23.41 24.16 -9.47
N HIS A 186 -22.43 23.30 -9.39
CA HIS A 186 -22.15 22.25 -10.35
C HIS A 186 -22.06 20.90 -9.66
N ASN A 187 -22.67 19.90 -10.27
CA ASN A 187 -22.72 18.56 -9.73
C ASN A 187 -22.06 17.57 -10.71
N VAL A 188 -21.17 16.74 -10.19
CA VAL A 188 -20.41 15.73 -10.95
C VAL A 188 -20.52 14.40 -10.23
N TYR A 189 -21.35 13.50 -10.72
CA TYR A 189 -21.52 12.17 -10.11
C TYR A 189 -20.98 11.05 -10.99
N ASN A 190 -20.60 9.97 -10.35
CA ASN A 190 -20.30 8.71 -11.00
C ASN A 190 -20.75 7.53 -10.13
N TRP A 191 -20.90 6.41 -10.78
CA TRP A 191 -21.24 5.17 -10.11
C TRP A 191 -20.55 4.00 -10.79
N ASN A 192 -20.30 2.97 -10.01
CA ASN A 192 -19.90 1.66 -10.51
C ASN A 192 -20.64 0.57 -9.76
N MET A 193 -20.78 -0.55 -10.41
CA MET A 193 -21.34 -1.75 -9.80
C MET A 193 -20.38 -2.91 -9.96
N SER A 194 -20.38 -3.81 -8.99
CA SER A 194 -19.69 -5.08 -9.11
C SER A 194 -20.51 -6.22 -8.49
N VAL A 195 -20.31 -7.43 -9.00
CA VAL A 195 -20.92 -8.64 -8.47
C VAL A 195 -19.81 -9.69 -8.36
N GLY A 196 -19.43 -10.00 -7.14
CA GLY A 196 -18.53 -11.09 -6.84
C GLY A 196 -19.30 -12.39 -6.59
N MET A 197 -18.82 -13.49 -7.16
CA MET A 197 -19.37 -14.83 -6.96
C MET A 197 -18.21 -15.76 -6.59
N SER A 198 -18.35 -16.48 -5.48
CA SER A 198 -17.34 -17.44 -5.05
C SER A 198 -17.97 -18.68 -4.42
N THR A 199 -17.32 -19.81 -4.59
CA THR A 199 -17.69 -21.06 -3.92
C THR A 199 -16.44 -21.79 -3.45
N LYS A 200 -16.62 -22.76 -2.55
CA LYS A 200 -15.53 -23.64 -2.10
C LYS A 200 -15.88 -25.09 -2.42
N ILE A 201 -15.01 -25.73 -3.17
CA ILE A 201 -15.11 -27.14 -3.54
C ILE A 201 -14.06 -27.90 -2.74
N TYR A 202 -14.49 -28.92 -2.01
CA TYR A 202 -13.62 -29.73 -1.17
C TYR A 202 -13.40 -31.11 -1.79
N GLY A 203 -12.13 -31.43 -2.06
CA GLY A 203 -11.68 -32.77 -2.41
C GLY A 203 -10.98 -33.41 -1.23
N PHE A 204 -11.32 -34.65 -0.92
CA PHE A 204 -10.61 -35.45 0.10
C PHE A 204 -10.04 -36.68 -0.55
N TRP A 205 -8.74 -36.88 -0.36
CA TRP A 205 -8.05 -38.04 -0.83
C TRP A 205 -7.39 -38.78 0.34
N ILE A 206 -7.66 -40.07 0.43
CA ILE A 206 -7.04 -40.97 1.43
C ILE A 206 -5.99 -41.77 0.70
N PRO A 207 -4.68 -41.58 0.97
CA PRO A 207 -3.61 -42.32 0.32
C PRO A 207 -3.71 -43.81 0.59
N ASN A 208 -3.26 -44.61 -0.39
CA ASN A 208 -3.24 -46.04 -0.22
C ASN A 208 -2.23 -46.43 0.88
N ARG A 209 -2.74 -47.05 1.96
CA ARG A 209 -1.95 -47.41 3.13
C ARG A 209 -0.81 -48.40 2.83
N LYS A 210 -0.95 -49.22 1.76
CA LYS A 210 0.11 -50.15 1.32
C LYS A 210 1.35 -49.43 0.76
N LEU A 211 1.16 -48.24 0.14
CA LEU A 211 2.23 -47.46 -0.47
C LEU A 211 2.82 -46.43 0.49
N PHE A 212 1.96 -45.76 1.29
CA PHE A 212 2.34 -44.62 2.14
C PHE A 212 2.32 -44.91 3.64
N GLY A 213 2.01 -46.17 4.02
CA GLY A 213 1.86 -46.58 5.42
C GLY A 213 0.68 -45.84 6.12
N ASN A 214 0.62 -45.94 7.46
CA ASN A 214 -0.43 -45.31 8.28
C ASN A 214 -0.11 -43.87 8.68
N ARG A 215 0.99 -43.29 8.18
CA ARG A 215 1.43 -41.95 8.58
C ARG A 215 0.59 -40.84 8.01
N ILE A 216 0.05 -40.97 6.79
CA ILE A 216 -0.82 -39.95 6.17
C ILE A 216 -2.27 -40.35 6.41
N ASP A 217 -3.00 -39.55 7.16
CA ASP A 217 -4.42 -39.77 7.43
C ASP A 217 -5.27 -39.41 6.21
N ARG A 218 -5.17 -38.17 5.75
CA ARG A 218 -5.89 -37.68 4.57
C ARG A 218 -5.24 -36.41 3.99
N ILE A 219 -5.49 -36.17 2.71
CA ILE A 219 -5.15 -34.95 2.01
C ILE A 219 -6.46 -34.25 1.66
N ARG A 220 -6.53 -32.95 1.97
CA ARG A 220 -7.66 -32.07 1.65
C ARG A 220 -7.23 -31.07 0.58
N HIS A 221 -7.91 -31.07 -0.55
CA HIS A 221 -7.79 -30.06 -1.58
C HIS A 221 -9.00 -29.14 -1.50
N VAL A 222 -8.75 -27.85 -1.39
CA VAL A 222 -9.78 -26.80 -1.40
C VAL A 222 -9.58 -25.98 -2.67
N ILE A 223 -10.58 -26.00 -3.53
CA ILE A 223 -10.63 -25.20 -4.75
C ILE A 223 -11.62 -24.08 -4.52
N THR A 224 -11.20 -22.82 -4.71
CA THR A 224 -12.04 -21.63 -4.53
C THR A 224 -12.11 -20.87 -5.85
N PRO A 225 -13.00 -21.23 -6.76
CA PRO A 225 -13.28 -20.42 -7.94
C PRO A 225 -13.99 -19.13 -7.52
N THR A 226 -13.52 -18.02 -8.05
CA THR A 226 -14.09 -16.69 -7.85
C THR A 226 -14.26 -16.00 -9.20
N VAL A 227 -15.43 -15.47 -9.47
CA VAL A 227 -15.71 -14.64 -10.63
C VAL A 227 -16.21 -13.31 -10.14
N ASN A 228 -15.59 -12.22 -10.59
CA ASN A 228 -16.04 -10.88 -10.25
C ASN A 228 -16.31 -10.10 -11.54
N PHE A 229 -17.53 -9.63 -11.68
CA PHE A 229 -17.97 -8.73 -12.74
C PHE A 229 -17.98 -7.30 -12.21
N SER A 230 -17.39 -6.37 -12.92
CA SER A 230 -17.45 -4.94 -12.61
C SER A 230 -17.82 -4.13 -13.84
N TYR A 231 -18.60 -3.07 -13.62
CA TYR A 231 -19.08 -2.20 -14.69
C TYR A 231 -19.16 -0.76 -14.21
N ALA A 232 -18.73 0.16 -15.06
CA ALA A 232 -18.98 1.60 -14.95
C ALA A 232 -19.30 2.17 -16.33
N PRO A 233 -20.30 3.06 -16.45
CA PRO A 233 -20.64 3.70 -17.72
C PRO A 233 -19.56 4.68 -18.16
N ASP A 234 -19.64 5.11 -19.41
CA ASP A 234 -18.78 6.16 -19.94
C ASP A 234 -19.23 7.54 -19.47
N PHE A 235 -18.55 8.07 -18.47
CA PHE A 235 -18.75 9.43 -17.98
C PHE A 235 -18.12 10.51 -18.89
N GLY A 236 -17.38 10.12 -19.92
CA GLY A 236 -16.92 11.00 -20.99
C GLY A 236 -17.97 11.33 -22.03
N ALA A 237 -19.13 10.68 -21.99
CA ALA A 237 -20.20 10.94 -22.92
C ALA A 237 -20.75 12.38 -22.75
N SER A 238 -21.09 13.03 -23.85
CA SER A 238 -21.54 14.45 -23.91
C SER A 238 -22.75 14.73 -23.02
N ARG A 239 -23.62 13.74 -22.79
CA ARG A 239 -24.80 13.86 -21.91
C ARG A 239 -24.49 14.24 -20.46
N TYR A 240 -23.28 13.97 -19.99
CA TYR A 240 -22.86 14.30 -18.62
C TYR A 240 -22.25 15.71 -18.51
N GLY A 241 -21.71 16.27 -19.61
CA GLY A 241 -21.05 17.56 -19.62
C GLY A 241 -19.78 17.65 -18.78
N TYR A 242 -19.15 16.49 -18.48
CA TYR A 242 -17.93 16.44 -17.66
C TYR A 242 -16.67 16.64 -18.47
N TRP A 243 -16.75 16.49 -19.78
CA TRP A 243 -15.65 16.59 -20.71
C TRP A 243 -16.07 17.42 -21.92
N ASP A 244 -15.16 18.25 -22.38
CA ASP A 244 -15.34 19.12 -23.52
C ASP A 244 -14.10 19.12 -24.41
N THR A 245 -14.18 19.77 -25.58
CA THR A 245 -13.10 19.87 -26.55
C THR A 245 -13.02 21.28 -27.11
N TYR A 246 -11.81 21.80 -27.33
CA TYR A 246 -11.59 23.01 -28.11
C TYR A 246 -10.59 22.75 -29.23
N GLN A 247 -10.67 23.57 -30.28
CA GLN A 247 -9.75 23.52 -31.40
C GLN A 247 -8.52 24.38 -31.07
N LYS A 248 -7.34 23.77 -31.13
CA LYS A 248 -6.07 24.44 -30.98
C LYS A 248 -5.40 24.52 -32.36
N THR A 249 -5.02 25.74 -32.77
CA THR A 249 -4.23 25.98 -34.00
C THR A 249 -2.79 26.28 -33.60
N ASP A 250 -1.84 25.54 -34.14
CA ASP A 250 -0.41 25.81 -33.90
C ASP A 250 0.12 26.94 -34.80
N ALA A 251 1.39 27.31 -34.64
CA ALA A 251 2.04 28.35 -35.40
C ALA A 251 2.13 28.04 -36.92
N ASP A 252 2.06 26.75 -37.28
CA ASP A 252 2.11 26.26 -38.65
C ASP A 252 0.72 26.15 -39.30
N GLY A 253 -0.34 26.54 -38.58
CA GLY A 253 -1.73 26.51 -39.03
C GLY A 253 -2.41 25.14 -38.92
N ASN A 254 -1.78 24.14 -38.32
CA ASN A 254 -2.41 22.83 -38.09
C ASN A 254 -3.42 22.90 -36.96
N VAL A 255 -4.61 22.37 -37.23
CA VAL A 255 -5.71 22.35 -36.22
C VAL A 255 -5.72 20.99 -35.52
N SER A 256 -5.68 21.00 -34.22
CA SER A 256 -5.82 19.83 -33.35
C SER A 256 -6.96 20.01 -32.36
N LEU A 257 -7.69 18.92 -32.07
CA LEU A 257 -8.74 18.91 -31.03
C LEU A 257 -8.12 18.53 -29.69
N VAL A 258 -8.20 19.44 -28.74
CA VAL A 258 -7.74 19.22 -27.37
C VAL A 258 -8.94 18.91 -26.49
N SER A 259 -8.90 17.74 -25.85
CA SER A 259 -9.94 17.36 -24.92
C SER A 259 -9.55 17.71 -23.49
N TYR A 260 -10.45 18.34 -22.78
CA TYR A 260 -10.25 18.77 -21.38
C TYR A 260 -11.51 18.51 -20.55
N SER A 261 -11.39 18.63 -19.24
CA SER A 261 -12.56 18.69 -18.35
C SER A 261 -12.66 20.06 -17.70
N PRO A 262 -13.86 20.68 -17.70
CA PRO A 262 -14.12 21.92 -16.94
C PRO A 262 -13.84 21.77 -15.43
N TYR A 263 -13.79 20.54 -14.92
CA TYR A 263 -13.57 20.20 -13.51
C TYR A 263 -12.20 19.60 -13.22
N GLN A 264 -11.26 19.60 -14.18
CA GLN A 264 -9.96 18.94 -14.00
C GLN A 264 -9.13 19.49 -12.84
N ASN A 265 -9.29 20.79 -12.55
CA ASN A 265 -8.62 21.47 -11.44
C ASN A 265 -9.50 21.60 -10.19
N ALA A 266 -10.70 21.02 -10.20
CA ALA A 266 -11.57 20.99 -9.05
C ALA A 266 -11.01 20.08 -7.94
N LEU A 267 -11.42 20.31 -6.70
CA LEU A 267 -10.83 19.68 -5.51
C LEU A 267 -10.83 18.15 -5.55
N TYR A 268 -11.92 17.53 -6.05
CA TYR A 268 -12.09 16.08 -6.11
C TYR A 268 -11.99 15.53 -7.53
N GLY A 269 -11.61 16.37 -8.50
CA GLY A 269 -11.44 15.96 -9.90
C GLY A 269 -12.74 15.54 -10.58
N VAL A 270 -12.60 14.77 -11.64
CA VAL A 270 -13.68 14.37 -12.54
C VAL A 270 -13.59 12.86 -12.83
N PRO A 271 -14.71 12.15 -13.07
CA PRO A 271 -14.67 10.77 -13.52
C PRO A 271 -13.95 10.63 -14.87
N GLY A 272 -13.21 9.54 -15.03
CA GLY A 272 -12.49 9.24 -16.27
C GLY A 272 -13.42 9.04 -17.47
N LYS A 273 -12.89 9.25 -18.68
CA LYS A 273 -13.54 8.91 -19.94
C LYS A 273 -13.50 7.40 -20.18
N GLY A 274 -14.51 6.94 -20.90
CA GLY A 274 -14.59 5.59 -21.40
C GLY A 274 -15.42 4.67 -20.49
N LYS A 275 -16.13 3.77 -21.17
CA LYS A 275 -16.84 2.68 -20.51
C LYS A 275 -15.83 1.73 -19.88
N SER A 276 -16.06 1.32 -18.66
CA SER A 276 -15.27 0.30 -17.98
C SER A 276 -16.13 -0.94 -17.74
N GLY A 277 -15.61 -2.10 -18.09
CA GLY A 277 -16.26 -3.37 -17.82
C GLY A 277 -15.19 -4.46 -17.73
N ASN A 278 -15.18 -5.21 -16.64
CA ASN A 278 -14.18 -6.24 -16.42
C ASN A 278 -14.82 -7.48 -15.77
N ILE A 279 -14.47 -8.65 -16.30
CA ILE A 279 -14.79 -9.92 -15.67
C ILE A 279 -13.46 -10.54 -15.23
N SER A 280 -13.24 -10.66 -13.95
CA SER A 280 -12.05 -11.32 -13.41
C SER A 280 -12.37 -12.73 -12.95
N PHE A 281 -11.48 -13.64 -13.29
CA PHE A 281 -11.52 -15.05 -12.91
C PHE A 281 -10.32 -15.33 -12.03
N THR A 282 -10.59 -15.88 -10.85
CA THR A 282 -9.56 -16.34 -9.94
C THR A 282 -9.86 -17.78 -9.54
N LEU A 283 -8.89 -18.66 -9.69
CA LEU A 283 -8.97 -20.03 -9.24
C LEU A 283 -7.93 -20.23 -8.13
N GLY A 284 -8.39 -20.14 -6.90
CA GLY A 284 -7.56 -20.40 -5.73
C GLY A 284 -7.55 -21.88 -5.38
N ASN A 285 -6.36 -22.42 -5.10
CA ASN A 285 -6.18 -23.82 -4.68
C ASN A 285 -5.33 -23.86 -3.41
N ASN A 286 -5.76 -24.67 -2.46
CA ASN A 286 -5.03 -24.94 -1.23
C ASN A 286 -4.98 -26.44 -0.99
N LEU A 287 -3.81 -26.97 -0.68
CA LEU A 287 -3.60 -28.39 -0.45
C LEU A 287 -3.02 -28.62 0.94
N GLU A 288 -3.76 -29.30 1.78
CA GLU A 288 -3.40 -29.60 3.16
C GLU A 288 -3.36 -31.10 3.41
N MET A 289 -2.43 -31.52 4.25
CA MET A 289 -2.26 -32.91 4.64
C MET A 289 -2.39 -33.04 6.16
N LYS A 290 -3.16 -34.03 6.60
CA LYS A 290 -3.12 -34.51 7.99
C LYS A 290 -2.24 -35.74 8.07
N TRP A 291 -1.27 -35.73 8.96
CA TRP A 291 -0.36 -36.84 9.16
C TRP A 291 -0.20 -37.16 10.65
N ARG A 292 0.16 -38.39 10.94
CA ARG A 292 0.41 -38.88 12.30
C ARG A 292 1.89 -38.77 12.63
N ASP A 293 2.17 -38.12 13.75
CA ASP A 293 3.52 -38.04 14.30
C ASP A 293 3.93 -39.37 14.99
N LYS A 294 5.18 -39.48 15.39
CA LYS A 294 5.72 -40.64 16.12
C LYS A 294 4.93 -41.00 17.38
N ASN A 295 4.26 -39.99 17.98
CA ASN A 295 3.42 -40.13 19.18
C ASN A 295 1.93 -40.34 18.84
N ASP A 296 1.60 -40.77 17.63
CA ASP A 296 0.24 -41.01 17.11
C ASP A 296 -0.68 -39.76 17.15
N SER A 297 -0.12 -38.58 17.35
CA SER A 297 -0.88 -37.31 17.33
C SER A 297 -1.08 -36.85 15.88
N LEU A 298 -2.31 -36.40 15.54
CA LEU A 298 -2.66 -35.85 14.24
C LEU A 298 -2.15 -34.42 14.11
N LYS A 299 -1.23 -34.19 13.19
CA LYS A 299 -0.72 -32.87 12.84
C LYS A 299 -1.19 -32.47 11.44
N LYS A 300 -1.45 -31.17 11.27
CA LYS A 300 -1.85 -30.56 10.00
C LYS A 300 -0.63 -29.86 9.39
N VAL A 301 -0.40 -30.09 8.10
CA VAL A 301 0.65 -29.45 7.31
C VAL A 301 0.04 -28.96 6.01
N SER A 302 0.34 -27.73 5.63
CA SER A 302 0.02 -27.20 4.30
C SER A 302 1.07 -27.66 3.32
N LEU A 303 0.67 -28.40 2.29
CA LEU A 303 1.55 -28.81 1.18
C LEU A 303 1.67 -27.67 0.17
N ILE A 304 0.53 -27.09 -0.20
CA ILE A 304 0.43 -25.91 -1.04
C ILE A 304 -0.45 -24.92 -0.26
N ASP A 305 0.17 -23.83 0.20
CA ASP A 305 -0.53 -22.84 0.99
C ASP A 305 -1.46 -22.01 0.11
N ALA A 306 -1.00 -21.62 -1.07
CA ALA A 306 -1.82 -21.00 -2.11
C ALA A 306 -1.26 -21.36 -3.50
N PHE A 307 -2.13 -21.68 -4.42
CA PHE A 307 -1.86 -21.79 -5.85
C PHE A 307 -3.01 -21.10 -6.59
N ASP A 308 -2.78 -19.87 -6.99
CA ASP A 308 -3.81 -19.02 -7.57
C ASP A 308 -3.54 -18.75 -9.04
N ILE A 309 -4.57 -18.89 -9.86
CA ILE A 309 -4.56 -18.54 -11.28
C ILE A 309 -5.52 -17.37 -11.45
N ASN A 310 -5.02 -16.25 -11.95
CA ASN A 310 -5.78 -15.03 -12.12
C ASN A 310 -5.76 -14.59 -13.59
N MET A 311 -6.92 -14.21 -14.08
CA MET A 311 -7.11 -13.72 -15.44
C MET A 311 -8.33 -12.82 -15.49
N SER A 312 -8.35 -11.88 -16.44
CA SER A 312 -9.51 -11.00 -16.62
C SER A 312 -9.86 -10.77 -18.08
N TYR A 313 -11.11 -10.46 -18.31
CA TYR A 313 -11.66 -10.11 -19.62
C TYR A 313 -12.25 -8.70 -19.56
N ASN A 314 -11.69 -7.78 -20.32
CA ASN A 314 -12.16 -6.40 -20.44
C ASN A 314 -13.28 -6.32 -21.49
N THR A 315 -14.53 -6.19 -21.06
CA THR A 315 -15.70 -6.12 -21.94
C THR A 315 -15.79 -4.81 -22.71
N ALA A 316 -15.03 -3.80 -22.32
CA ALA A 316 -14.97 -2.50 -22.99
C ALA A 316 -13.87 -2.41 -24.04
N ALA A 317 -12.90 -3.31 -24.00
CA ALA A 317 -11.80 -3.33 -24.97
C ALA A 317 -12.28 -3.83 -26.35
N LYS A 318 -11.99 -3.06 -27.40
CA LYS A 318 -12.25 -3.47 -28.78
C LYS A 318 -11.20 -4.43 -29.33
N VAL A 319 -9.99 -4.37 -28.78
CA VAL A 319 -8.84 -5.16 -29.22
C VAL A 319 -8.19 -5.75 -27.98
N ARG A 320 -7.81 -7.02 -28.02
CA ARG A 320 -7.15 -7.76 -26.95
C ARG A 320 -7.87 -7.66 -25.60
N PRO A 321 -9.11 -8.18 -25.49
CA PRO A 321 -9.90 -8.07 -24.27
C PRO A 321 -9.38 -8.92 -23.09
N TRP A 322 -8.63 -9.99 -23.34
CA TRP A 322 -8.08 -10.84 -22.29
C TRP A 322 -6.80 -10.26 -21.70
N SER A 323 -6.68 -10.28 -20.39
CA SER A 323 -5.40 -9.98 -19.71
C SER A 323 -4.43 -11.14 -19.83
N ASP A 324 -3.18 -10.90 -19.48
CA ASP A 324 -2.23 -11.97 -19.24
C ASP A 324 -2.67 -12.80 -18.03
N MET A 325 -2.32 -14.09 -18.05
CA MET A 325 -2.63 -15.01 -16.98
C MET A 325 -1.49 -14.99 -15.94
N ASN A 326 -1.83 -14.67 -14.70
CA ASN A 326 -0.91 -14.64 -13.58
C ASN A 326 -1.10 -15.90 -12.73
N ILE A 327 -0.01 -16.60 -12.45
CA ILE A 327 0.02 -17.79 -11.60
C ILE A 327 0.87 -17.48 -10.39
N ASN A 328 0.28 -17.59 -9.20
CA ASN A 328 0.96 -17.40 -7.93
C ASN A 328 1.01 -18.72 -7.18
N LEU A 329 2.20 -19.13 -6.78
CA LEU A 329 2.41 -20.32 -5.98
C LEU A 329 3.11 -19.95 -4.68
N ARG A 330 2.50 -20.32 -3.55
CA ARG A 330 3.09 -20.18 -2.23
C ARG A 330 3.16 -21.51 -1.54
N LEU A 331 4.38 -21.91 -1.18
CA LEU A 331 4.67 -23.11 -0.43
C LEU A 331 5.22 -22.73 0.93
N LYS A 332 4.67 -23.31 1.99
CA LYS A 332 5.21 -23.21 3.35
C LYS A 332 5.90 -24.53 3.72
N TRP A 333 7.22 -24.54 3.60
CA TRP A 333 8.03 -25.66 4.04
C TRP A 333 8.51 -25.40 5.47
N TRP A 334 8.06 -26.20 6.44
CA TRP A 334 8.25 -25.97 7.88
C TRP A 334 7.71 -24.59 8.36
N LYS A 335 7.76 -24.37 9.67
CA LYS A 335 7.24 -23.15 10.29
C LYS A 335 7.93 -21.84 9.83
N ASN A 336 9.03 -21.90 9.10
CA ASN A 336 9.92 -20.76 8.87
C ASN A 336 10.39 -20.60 7.42
N TYR A 337 9.89 -21.40 6.49
CA TYR A 337 10.28 -21.33 5.09
C TYR A 337 9.07 -21.08 4.22
N THR A 338 9.05 -19.93 3.59
CA THR A 338 8.04 -19.58 2.59
C THR A 338 8.73 -19.44 1.23
N PHE A 339 8.27 -20.21 0.27
CA PHE A 339 8.66 -20.08 -1.11
C PHE A 339 7.51 -19.46 -1.88
N ASN A 340 7.75 -18.32 -2.51
CA ASN A 340 6.80 -17.61 -3.36
C ASN A 340 7.31 -17.62 -4.79
N MET A 341 6.45 -17.97 -5.73
CA MET A 341 6.72 -17.93 -7.16
C MET A 341 5.54 -17.27 -7.86
N ASN A 342 5.83 -16.27 -8.67
CA ASN A 342 4.87 -15.64 -9.57
C ASN A 342 5.32 -15.91 -10.99
N ALA A 343 4.42 -16.40 -11.83
CA ALA A 343 4.65 -16.63 -13.25
C ALA A 343 3.59 -15.90 -14.07
N VAL A 344 4.00 -15.32 -15.18
CA VAL A 344 3.11 -14.59 -16.10
C VAL A 344 3.13 -15.26 -17.46
N PHE A 345 1.94 -15.58 -17.97
CA PHE A 345 1.73 -16.14 -19.30
C PHE A 345 0.92 -15.15 -20.13
N ALA A 346 1.53 -14.61 -21.17
CA ALA A 346 0.84 -13.75 -22.12
C ALA A 346 -0.21 -14.52 -22.90
N THR A 347 -1.38 -13.91 -23.01
CA THR A 347 -2.50 -14.48 -23.73
C THR A 347 -2.34 -14.33 -25.25
N TYR A 348 -1.66 -13.26 -25.70
CA TYR A 348 -1.52 -12.94 -27.12
C TYR A 348 -0.13 -13.26 -27.64
N ALA A 349 -0.10 -13.76 -28.89
CA ALA A 349 1.13 -14.09 -29.60
C ALA A 349 1.82 -12.83 -30.12
N TYR A 350 3.13 -12.91 -30.34
CA TYR A 350 3.85 -11.91 -31.11
C TYR A 350 3.53 -12.04 -32.60
N GLU A 351 3.45 -10.91 -33.25
CA GLU A 351 3.31 -10.74 -34.69
C GLU A 351 4.38 -9.76 -35.18
N MET A 352 4.64 -9.79 -36.48
CA MET A 352 5.64 -8.93 -37.14
C MET A 352 4.95 -8.13 -38.24
N ASP A 353 5.24 -6.85 -38.31
CA ASP A 353 4.78 -6.00 -39.42
C ASP A 353 5.66 -6.17 -40.67
N ASP A 354 5.21 -5.61 -41.79
CA ASP A 354 5.95 -5.65 -43.07
C ASP A 354 7.33 -4.95 -43.03
N LYS A 355 7.57 -4.16 -41.97
CA LYS A 355 8.85 -3.47 -41.72
C LYS A 355 9.76 -4.26 -40.77
N GLY A 356 9.33 -5.44 -40.35
CA GLY A 356 10.06 -6.30 -39.41
C GLY A 356 9.99 -5.87 -37.96
N ASN A 357 9.06 -4.98 -37.54
CA ASN A 357 8.89 -4.66 -36.13
C ASN A 357 8.01 -5.71 -35.46
N VAL A 358 8.45 -6.15 -34.27
CA VAL A 358 7.74 -7.12 -33.46
C VAL A 358 6.76 -6.39 -32.53
N TYR A 359 5.51 -6.81 -32.56
CA TYR A 359 4.47 -6.30 -31.68
C TYR A 359 3.60 -7.43 -31.13
N VAL A 360 2.83 -7.15 -30.09
CA VAL A 360 1.85 -8.09 -29.56
C VAL A 360 0.63 -8.08 -30.49
N GLY A 361 0.36 -9.20 -31.14
CA GLY A 361 -0.74 -9.36 -32.08
C GLY A 361 -2.11 -9.49 -31.43
N ASN A 362 -3.11 -9.73 -32.25
CA ASN A 362 -4.51 -9.90 -31.81
C ASN A 362 -4.91 -11.37 -31.64
N HIS A 363 -4.11 -12.30 -32.14
CA HIS A 363 -4.37 -13.72 -32.04
C HIS A 363 -3.93 -14.26 -30.70
N THR A 364 -4.81 -15.00 -30.03
CA THR A 364 -4.49 -15.66 -28.78
C THR A 364 -3.60 -16.87 -29.00
N GLU A 365 -2.72 -17.15 -28.05
CA GLU A 365 -1.93 -18.38 -28.03
C GLU A 365 -2.83 -19.64 -27.99
N TRP A 366 -4.01 -19.53 -27.36
CA TRP A 366 -5.00 -20.62 -27.31
C TRP A 366 -5.54 -20.99 -28.70
N GLY A 367 -5.76 -20.00 -29.57
CA GLY A 367 -6.14 -20.23 -30.97
C GLY A 367 -5.11 -21.05 -31.75
N LYS A 368 -3.85 -21.08 -31.26
CA LYS A 368 -2.75 -21.90 -31.79
C LYS A 368 -2.55 -23.21 -31.01
N GLY A 369 -3.49 -23.57 -30.13
CA GLY A 369 -3.42 -24.77 -29.29
C GLY A 369 -2.38 -24.71 -28.16
N ARG A 370 -1.92 -23.52 -27.77
CA ARG A 370 -0.93 -23.32 -26.70
C ARG A 370 -1.59 -22.76 -25.46
N PHE A 371 -1.07 -23.10 -24.27
CA PHE A 371 -1.57 -22.61 -22.99
C PHE A 371 -1.41 -21.10 -22.81
N GLY A 372 -0.34 -20.53 -23.31
CA GLY A 372 0.03 -19.12 -23.25
C GLY A 372 1.50 -18.95 -23.56
N ARG A 373 1.94 -17.73 -23.78
CA ARG A 373 3.34 -17.38 -23.97
C ARG A 373 3.95 -17.01 -22.63
N PHE A 374 4.85 -17.83 -22.14
CA PHE A 374 5.54 -17.54 -20.89
C PHE A 374 6.35 -16.25 -21.04
N GLN A 375 6.03 -15.23 -20.24
CA GLN A 375 6.73 -13.94 -20.23
C GLN A 375 7.83 -13.90 -19.19
N GLY A 376 7.65 -14.61 -18.11
CA GLY A 376 8.62 -14.63 -17.05
C GLY A 376 8.07 -15.18 -15.74
N MET A 377 8.98 -15.37 -14.81
CA MET A 377 8.65 -15.72 -13.42
C MET A 377 9.58 -15.02 -12.46
N SER A 378 9.09 -14.75 -11.28
CA SER A 378 9.88 -14.31 -10.15
C SER A 378 9.75 -15.32 -8.99
N GLN A 379 10.85 -15.60 -8.35
CA GLN A 379 10.91 -16.44 -7.16
C GLN A 379 11.57 -15.64 -6.06
N ASN A 380 11.02 -15.70 -4.88
CA ASN A 380 11.62 -15.10 -3.70
C ASN A 380 11.66 -16.12 -2.58
N PHE A 381 12.84 -16.30 -2.04
CA PHE A 381 13.11 -17.19 -0.93
C PHE A 381 13.64 -16.36 0.23
N SER A 382 12.98 -16.39 1.37
CA SER A 382 13.43 -15.70 2.57
C SER A 382 13.69 -16.68 3.71
N PHE A 383 14.76 -16.43 4.44
CA PHE A 383 15.18 -17.23 5.56
C PHE A 383 15.67 -16.35 6.71
N THR A 384 15.11 -16.55 7.89
CA THR A 384 15.52 -15.81 9.10
C THR A 384 16.21 -16.75 10.09
N LEU A 385 17.45 -16.42 10.42
CA LEU A 385 18.25 -17.04 11.48
C LEU A 385 18.06 -16.28 12.80
N ASN A 386 17.93 -17.00 13.87
CA ASN A 386 18.00 -16.49 15.23
C ASN A 386 18.72 -17.49 16.15
N PRO A 387 19.11 -17.13 17.39
CA PRO A 387 19.85 -18.00 18.29
C PRO A 387 19.20 -19.38 18.54
N GLU A 388 17.88 -19.41 18.64
CA GLU A 388 17.13 -20.65 18.89
C GLU A 388 17.17 -21.58 17.67
N LYS A 389 17.07 -21.01 16.46
CA LYS A 389 17.17 -21.78 15.21
C LYS A 389 18.59 -22.28 14.97
N LEU A 390 19.59 -21.46 15.31
CA LEU A 390 21.00 -21.85 15.19
C LEU A 390 21.33 -23.04 16.09
N LYS A 391 20.86 -23.01 17.35
CA LYS A 391 21.00 -24.15 18.27
C LYS A 391 20.33 -25.42 17.75
N LYS A 392 19.15 -25.32 17.13
CA LYS A 392 18.47 -26.47 16.51
C LYS A 392 19.18 -27.01 15.27
N LEU A 393 19.90 -26.17 14.55
CA LEU A 393 20.60 -26.53 13.31
C LEU A 393 21.96 -27.18 13.56
N PHE A 394 22.69 -26.75 14.59
CA PHE A 394 24.06 -27.17 14.91
C PHE A 394 24.20 -27.88 16.26
N GLY A 395 23.20 -27.77 17.15
CA GLY A 395 23.19 -28.47 18.41
C GLY A 395 22.41 -29.76 18.29
N GLY A 396 23.09 -30.89 18.26
CA GLY A 396 22.48 -32.22 18.33
C GLY A 396 21.52 -32.33 19.50
N GLY A 397 20.28 -32.72 19.24
CA GLY A 397 19.17 -32.68 20.15
C GLY A 397 19.38 -33.39 21.47
N SER A 398 18.97 -32.74 22.53
CA SER A 398 18.43 -33.39 23.71
C SER A 398 17.03 -32.83 23.91
N ASP A 399 16.02 -33.65 23.68
CA ASP A 399 14.60 -33.41 23.91
C ASP A 399 14.26 -33.41 25.41
N GLU A 400 14.79 -32.51 26.21
CA GLU A 400 14.50 -32.54 27.66
C GLU A 400 13.82 -31.32 28.27
N ASP A 401 13.35 -30.35 27.48
CA ASP A 401 12.69 -29.16 28.06
C ASP A 401 11.26 -28.87 27.57
N ASP A 402 10.55 -29.83 27.01
CA ASP A 402 9.15 -29.61 26.54
C ASP A 402 8.06 -30.09 27.53
N ARG A 403 8.37 -30.34 28.80
CA ARG A 403 7.36 -30.82 29.77
C ARG A 403 6.59 -29.75 30.54
N ASP A 404 6.92 -28.46 30.42
CA ASP A 404 6.31 -27.41 31.25
C ASP A 404 5.58 -26.26 30.53
N LYS A 405 5.22 -26.41 29.25
CA LYS A 405 4.43 -25.39 28.54
C LYS A 405 3.15 -25.89 27.90
N ASN A 406 2.45 -26.78 28.61
CA ASN A 406 1.12 -27.20 28.17
C ASN A 406 0.03 -26.54 29.04
N LYS A 407 -0.03 -25.20 29.04
CA LYS A 407 -1.21 -24.41 29.45
C LYS A 407 -1.07 -22.96 28.99
N ARG A 408 -1.46 -22.70 27.75
CA ARG A 408 -2.26 -21.56 27.34
C ARG A 408 -2.58 -21.68 25.86
N LYS A 409 -3.86 -21.80 25.64
CA LYS A 409 -4.54 -21.90 24.36
C LYS A 409 -4.44 -20.59 23.59
N ASP A 410 -4.38 -20.80 22.28
CA ASP A 410 -5.16 -20.15 21.24
C ASP A 410 -5.23 -18.63 21.22
N ASP A 411 -5.01 -18.16 20.03
CA ASP A 411 -5.19 -16.83 19.48
C ASP A 411 -3.88 -16.05 19.36
N ASP A 412 -3.32 -16.15 18.16
CA ASP A 412 -2.67 -15.05 17.42
C ASP A 412 -2.04 -15.62 16.15
N ASP A 413 -2.93 -15.90 15.17
CA ASP A 413 -2.54 -16.13 13.76
C ASP A 413 -2.63 -14.78 13.03
N GLU A 414 -1.70 -13.87 13.35
CA GLU A 414 -1.48 -12.70 12.52
C GLU A 414 -0.42 -13.00 11.48
N GLY A 415 -0.92 -13.15 10.24
CA GLY A 415 -0.11 -13.25 9.05
C GLY A 415 0.81 -12.04 8.90
N LEU A 416 2.12 -12.28 8.88
CA LEU A 416 3.09 -11.29 8.44
C LEU A 416 2.93 -11.11 6.93
N ASP A 417 2.20 -10.08 6.55
CA ASP A 417 2.27 -9.50 5.22
C ASP A 417 3.68 -8.97 5.00
N THR A 418 4.38 -9.55 4.04
CA THR A 418 5.68 -9.07 3.59
C THR A 418 5.50 -8.02 2.51
N ASP A 419 5.06 -6.83 2.89
CA ASP A 419 5.29 -5.63 2.09
C ASP A 419 6.63 -5.03 2.49
N ILE A 420 7.67 -5.39 1.75
CA ILE A 420 8.96 -4.70 1.78
C ILE A 420 8.85 -3.51 0.82
N GLU A 421 8.13 -2.48 1.21
CA GLU A 421 8.33 -1.13 0.68
C GLU A 421 8.42 -0.12 1.83
N SER A 422 9.60 0.48 1.89
CA SER A 422 9.89 1.79 2.48
C SER A 422 9.20 2.17 3.80
N ASN A 423 9.82 1.88 4.94
CA ASN A 423 9.57 2.66 6.15
C ASN A 423 10.81 2.68 7.05
N VAL A 424 11.77 3.53 6.70
CA VAL A 424 12.89 3.88 7.57
C VAL A 424 12.45 4.90 8.64
N ASP A 425 11.36 5.62 8.41
CA ASP A 425 10.92 6.72 9.30
C ASP A 425 9.89 6.32 10.37
N ASP A 426 9.14 5.22 10.20
CA ASP A 426 8.06 4.85 11.13
C ASP A 426 8.52 4.08 12.39
N ASN A 427 9.77 3.61 12.42
CA ASN A 427 10.26 2.87 13.59
C ASN A 427 10.67 3.74 14.79
N ILE A 428 10.67 5.07 14.64
CA ILE A 428 11.02 6.00 15.73
C ILE A 428 9.83 6.28 16.65
N GLU A 429 8.59 6.19 16.16
CA GLU A 429 7.40 6.46 16.98
C GLU A 429 6.81 5.25 17.72
N LYS A 430 7.05 4.03 17.26
CA LYS A 430 6.52 2.81 17.93
C LYS A 430 7.31 2.37 19.16
N GLY A 431 8.39 3.03 19.51
CA GLY A 431 9.16 2.77 20.74
C GLY A 431 8.49 3.18 22.05
N LYS A 432 7.38 3.91 22.00
CA LYS A 432 6.76 4.51 23.21
C LYS A 432 5.67 3.68 23.90
N THR A 433 5.24 2.55 23.36
CA THR A 433 4.08 1.81 23.93
C THR A 433 4.37 0.40 24.44
N ALA A 434 5.60 -0.05 24.49
CA ALA A 434 5.94 -1.38 25.01
C ALA A 434 6.60 -1.38 26.39
N ALA A 435 6.27 -0.42 27.26
CA ALA A 435 6.54 -0.54 28.70
C ALA A 435 5.38 -1.31 29.37
N LYS A 436 5.18 -2.56 29.00
CA LYS A 436 4.30 -3.47 29.74
C LYS A 436 5.13 -4.18 30.80
N LYS A 437 4.78 -3.92 32.05
CA LYS A 437 5.28 -4.52 33.27
C LYS A 437 5.69 -5.98 33.09
N SER A 438 6.98 -6.25 33.14
CA SER A 438 7.56 -7.56 33.37
C SER A 438 7.21 -7.98 34.81
N GLY A 439 6.29 -8.90 34.95
CA GLY A 439 6.05 -9.58 36.20
C GLY A 439 7.32 -10.35 36.61
N GLY A 440 7.70 -10.22 37.88
CA GLY A 440 8.94 -10.76 38.45
C GLY A 440 9.09 -12.26 38.29
N GLY A 441 9.71 -12.68 37.21
CA GLY A 441 10.34 -13.99 37.08
C GLY A 441 11.75 -13.89 37.61
N LYS A 442 12.14 -14.76 38.57
CA LYS A 442 13.50 -14.85 39.08
C LYS A 442 14.49 -14.89 37.92
N ALA A 443 15.34 -13.87 37.85
CA ALA A 443 16.44 -13.82 36.89
C ALA A 443 17.31 -15.07 37.10
N LYS A 444 17.50 -15.87 36.06
CA LYS A 444 18.45 -17.00 36.09
C LYS A 444 19.85 -16.38 36.09
N THR A 445 20.50 -16.40 37.22
CA THR A 445 21.90 -16.07 37.40
C THR A 445 22.77 -17.26 36.97
N ASP A 446 23.89 -17.01 36.34
CA ASP A 446 24.91 -18.03 36.02
C ASP A 446 25.60 -18.49 37.33
N SER A 447 26.38 -19.58 37.27
CA SER A 447 27.10 -20.15 38.41
C SER A 447 27.95 -19.14 39.18
N ASP A 448 28.36 -18.06 38.55
CA ASP A 448 29.16 -16.98 39.09
C ASP A 448 28.37 -15.76 39.60
N GLY A 449 27.02 -15.89 39.70
CA GLY A 449 26.13 -14.84 40.22
C GLY A 449 25.80 -13.70 39.24
N TYR A 450 26.28 -13.76 38.00
CA TYR A 450 25.96 -12.77 36.95
C TYR A 450 24.67 -13.13 36.22
N MET A 451 23.87 -12.13 35.88
CA MET A 451 22.69 -12.33 35.02
C MET A 451 23.14 -12.80 33.64
N ALA A 452 22.72 -14.00 33.25
CA ALA A 452 22.98 -14.51 31.91
C ALA A 452 22.30 -13.61 30.86
N PHE A 453 23.06 -12.74 30.24
CA PHE A 453 22.60 -11.87 29.16
C PHE A 453 22.39 -12.71 27.89
N LYS A 454 21.12 -12.86 27.48
CA LYS A 454 20.80 -13.44 26.19
C LYS A 454 20.85 -12.32 25.16
N MET A 455 21.81 -12.36 24.26
CA MET A 455 21.88 -11.45 23.13
C MET A 455 20.88 -11.90 22.03
N PRO A 456 19.69 -11.28 21.95
CA PRO A 456 18.75 -11.58 20.87
C PRO A 456 19.26 -10.94 19.59
N TRP A 457 19.41 -11.75 18.58
CA TRP A 457 19.73 -11.29 17.22
C TRP A 457 18.86 -12.02 16.21
N SER A 458 18.59 -11.37 15.09
CA SER A 458 17.93 -11.96 13.94
C SER A 458 18.66 -11.52 12.68
N LEU A 459 18.84 -12.45 11.78
CA LEU A 459 19.45 -12.24 10.48
C LEU A 459 18.56 -12.84 9.41
N THR A 460 18.06 -12.00 8.52
CA THR A 460 17.17 -12.39 7.44
C THR A 460 17.92 -12.27 6.12
N PHE A 461 17.89 -13.35 5.35
CA PHE A 461 18.37 -13.41 3.98
C PHE A 461 17.18 -13.54 3.05
N GLY A 462 17.16 -12.72 2.01
CA GLY A 462 16.21 -12.82 0.91
C GLY A 462 16.96 -13.04 -0.40
N TYR A 463 16.70 -14.15 -1.07
CA TYR A 463 17.28 -14.43 -2.38
C TYR A 463 16.17 -14.43 -3.42
N GLY A 464 16.29 -13.53 -4.38
CA GLY A 464 15.35 -13.34 -5.47
C GLY A 464 15.96 -13.78 -6.81
N VAL A 465 15.19 -14.55 -7.58
CA VAL A 465 15.51 -14.89 -8.96
C VAL A 465 14.35 -14.46 -9.82
N THR A 466 14.63 -13.63 -10.82
CA THR A 466 13.65 -13.23 -11.82
C THR A 466 14.11 -13.70 -13.19
N MET A 467 13.21 -14.36 -13.89
CA MET A 467 13.37 -14.77 -15.28
C MET A 467 12.36 -13.98 -16.10
N CYS A 468 12.79 -13.23 -17.09
CA CYS A 468 11.91 -12.45 -17.97
C CYS A 468 12.39 -12.52 -19.43
N GLU A 469 11.49 -12.24 -20.35
CA GLU A 469 11.84 -12.12 -21.77
C GLU A 469 12.85 -10.98 -21.98
N ASP A 470 13.90 -11.23 -22.75
CA ASP A 470 14.86 -10.20 -23.18
C ASP A 470 14.32 -9.55 -24.45
N THR A 471 13.53 -8.51 -24.29
CA THR A 471 12.78 -7.84 -25.38
C THR A 471 13.64 -7.00 -26.33
N ARG A 472 14.98 -7.14 -26.28
CA ARG A 472 15.85 -6.49 -27.26
C ARG A 472 15.60 -7.05 -28.64
N ARG A 473 15.36 -6.17 -29.64
CA ARG A 473 15.00 -6.55 -31.03
C ARG A 473 15.98 -7.55 -31.65
N GLU A 474 17.27 -7.34 -31.41
CA GLU A 474 18.36 -8.16 -31.92
C GLU A 474 18.30 -9.64 -31.48
N LYS A 475 17.64 -9.90 -30.36
CA LYS A 475 17.53 -11.23 -29.78
C LYS A 475 16.26 -11.97 -30.16
N PHE A 476 15.36 -11.32 -30.87
CA PHE A 476 14.11 -11.93 -31.30
C PHE A 476 14.35 -13.07 -32.29
N ASN A 477 13.80 -14.24 -31.99
CA ASN A 477 13.87 -15.39 -32.85
C ASN A 477 12.63 -15.45 -33.76
N GLU A 478 12.80 -15.11 -35.03
CA GLU A 478 11.72 -15.08 -36.02
C GLU A 478 11.08 -16.45 -36.28
N LYS A 479 11.87 -17.54 -36.22
CA LYS A 479 11.34 -18.91 -36.43
C LYS A 479 10.40 -19.35 -35.34
N THR A 480 10.69 -18.99 -34.09
CA THR A 480 9.86 -19.35 -32.92
C THR A 480 8.88 -18.25 -32.53
N MET A 481 9.03 -17.05 -33.08
CA MET A 481 8.29 -15.83 -32.73
C MET A 481 8.37 -15.54 -31.23
N ARG A 482 9.59 -15.64 -30.64
CA ARG A 482 9.82 -15.46 -29.20
C ARG A 482 11.14 -14.76 -28.91
N TYR A 483 11.18 -14.07 -27.79
CA TYR A 483 12.41 -13.57 -27.19
C TYR A 483 13.07 -14.65 -26.32
N PRO A 484 14.41 -14.68 -26.21
CA PRO A 484 15.09 -15.49 -25.21
C PRO A 484 14.82 -14.96 -23.80
N TYR A 485 15.08 -15.75 -22.79
CA TYR A 485 14.92 -15.35 -21.41
C TYR A 485 16.22 -14.81 -20.83
N LYS A 486 16.08 -13.80 -19.98
CA LYS A 486 17.14 -13.23 -19.15
C LYS A 486 16.86 -13.59 -17.71
N PHE A 487 17.90 -13.98 -16.99
CA PHE A 487 17.84 -14.25 -15.56
C PHE A 487 18.50 -13.08 -14.82
N THR A 488 17.87 -12.62 -13.76
CA THR A 488 18.42 -11.64 -12.81
C THR A 488 18.36 -12.22 -11.42
N GLN A 489 19.45 -12.01 -10.64
CA GLN A 489 19.58 -12.58 -9.31
C GLN A 489 19.93 -11.49 -8.31
N THR A 490 19.23 -11.46 -7.20
CA THR A 490 19.45 -10.49 -6.13
C THR A 490 19.50 -11.18 -4.78
N LEU A 491 20.43 -10.75 -3.93
CA LEU A 491 20.51 -11.17 -2.54
C LEU A 491 20.30 -9.96 -1.65
N ASN A 492 19.32 -10.04 -0.78
CA ASN A 492 19.07 -9.05 0.26
C ASN A 492 19.38 -9.64 1.62
N MET A 493 19.98 -8.85 2.47
CA MET A 493 20.35 -9.26 3.82
C MET A 493 20.00 -8.15 4.80
N SER A 494 19.26 -8.47 5.84
CA SER A 494 18.97 -7.54 6.93
C SER A 494 19.13 -8.22 8.27
N GLY A 495 19.55 -7.46 9.26
CA GLY A 495 19.76 -8.01 10.58
C GLY A 495 19.49 -6.99 11.68
N ASN A 496 19.14 -7.53 12.84
CA ASN A 496 18.98 -6.78 14.07
C ASN A 496 19.72 -7.52 15.17
N ILE A 497 20.54 -6.78 15.94
CA ILE A 497 21.33 -7.30 17.06
C ILE A 497 21.10 -6.41 18.26
N ARG A 498 20.62 -7.00 19.35
CA ARG A 498 20.49 -6.32 20.64
C ARG A 498 21.65 -6.72 21.53
N ILE A 499 22.64 -5.82 21.65
CA ILE A 499 23.87 -6.09 22.40
C ILE A 499 23.60 -6.04 23.90
N SER A 500 22.74 -5.13 24.35
CA SER A 500 22.29 -5.00 25.74
C SER A 500 20.87 -4.41 25.77
N ASP A 501 20.26 -4.27 26.93
CA ASP A 501 18.89 -3.73 27.05
C ASP A 501 18.73 -2.31 26.48
N GLY A 502 19.81 -1.54 26.37
CA GLY A 502 19.78 -0.21 25.79
C GLY A 502 20.37 -0.10 24.38
N TRP A 503 21.06 -1.12 23.85
CA TRP A 503 21.72 -1.08 22.55
C TRP A 503 21.03 -1.90 21.50
N ASN A 504 20.67 -1.27 20.38
CA ASN A 504 20.10 -1.93 19.21
C ASN A 504 20.90 -1.55 17.96
N ILE A 505 21.35 -2.55 17.22
CA ILE A 505 22.04 -2.40 15.94
C ILE A 505 21.17 -3.05 14.88
N SER A 506 20.86 -2.33 13.83
CA SER A 506 20.24 -2.89 12.64
C SER A 506 21.07 -2.58 11.40
N PHE A 507 21.08 -3.50 10.45
CA PHE A 507 21.73 -3.30 9.17
C PHE A 507 20.90 -3.89 8.04
N SER A 508 21.05 -3.32 6.86
CA SER A 508 20.47 -3.80 5.61
C SER A 508 21.49 -3.66 4.50
N SER A 509 21.63 -4.70 3.69
CA SER A 509 22.54 -4.76 2.55
C SER A 509 21.93 -5.65 1.48
N GLY A 510 22.47 -5.60 0.27
CA GLY A 510 22.10 -6.51 -0.79
C GLY A 510 23.24 -6.65 -1.81
N TYR A 511 23.09 -7.62 -2.69
CA TYR A 511 24.00 -7.85 -3.79
C TYR A 511 23.24 -8.14 -5.07
N ASP A 512 23.56 -7.42 -6.12
CA ASP A 512 23.05 -7.63 -7.47
C ASP A 512 24.11 -8.43 -8.24
N PHE A 513 23.77 -9.68 -8.56
CA PHE A 513 24.69 -10.60 -9.25
C PHE A 513 24.89 -10.23 -10.72
N ASP A 514 23.90 -9.57 -11.35
CA ASP A 514 23.98 -9.21 -12.76
C ASP A 514 24.94 -8.03 -12.99
N ASN A 515 24.88 -7.05 -12.11
CA ASN A 515 25.75 -5.89 -12.16
C ASN A 515 27.02 -6.07 -11.32
N SER A 516 27.13 -7.18 -10.58
CA SER A 516 28.24 -7.48 -9.65
C SER A 516 28.48 -6.32 -8.66
N LYS A 517 27.40 -5.73 -8.16
CA LYS A 517 27.44 -4.56 -7.28
C LYS A 517 26.70 -4.81 -5.97
N ILE A 518 27.26 -4.28 -4.91
CA ILE A 518 26.58 -4.19 -3.62
C ILE A 518 25.51 -3.11 -3.74
N SER A 519 24.28 -3.44 -3.36
CA SER A 519 23.19 -2.48 -3.27
C SER A 519 23.39 -1.55 -2.06
N MET A 520 22.48 -0.60 -1.89
CA MET A 520 22.54 0.35 -0.78
C MET A 520 22.69 -0.40 0.55
N THR A 521 23.83 -0.18 1.21
CA THR A 521 24.16 -0.78 2.51
C THR A 521 24.00 0.26 3.60
N THR A 522 23.13 0.01 4.52
CA THR A 522 22.85 0.89 5.66
C THR A 522 23.07 0.16 6.97
N ALA A 523 23.55 0.88 7.96
CA ALA A 523 23.62 0.42 9.34
C ALA A 523 23.05 1.50 10.26
N SER A 524 22.30 1.09 11.26
CA SER A 524 21.82 2.01 12.30
C SER A 524 22.13 1.46 13.68
N LEU A 525 22.58 2.34 14.55
CA LEU A 525 22.88 2.10 15.94
C LEU A 525 21.98 2.99 16.78
N ALA A 526 21.18 2.40 17.64
CA ALA A 526 20.35 3.13 18.58
C ALA A 526 20.68 2.74 20.02
N ARG A 527 20.70 3.72 20.91
CA ARG A 527 20.89 3.51 22.35
C ARG A 527 19.91 4.33 23.15
N ASP A 528 19.19 3.65 24.01
CA ASP A 528 18.40 4.29 25.06
C ASP A 528 19.27 4.45 26.32
N LEU A 529 19.45 5.70 26.75
CA LEU A 529 20.22 6.10 27.93
C LEU A 529 19.30 6.56 29.07
N HIS A 530 18.06 6.09 29.09
CA HIS A 530 17.03 6.42 30.07
C HIS A 530 16.49 7.85 29.92
N CYS A 531 17.31 8.86 30.12
CA CYS A 531 16.95 10.27 29.94
C CYS A 531 17.30 10.82 28.55
N PHE A 532 18.13 10.11 27.80
CA PHE A 532 18.61 10.51 26.48
C PHE A 532 18.49 9.36 25.48
N ASN A 533 18.20 9.69 24.23
CA ASN A 533 18.27 8.78 23.11
C ASN A 533 19.43 9.16 22.20
N MET A 534 20.23 8.17 21.83
CA MET A 534 21.29 8.29 20.85
C MET A 534 20.94 7.43 19.64
N SER A 535 21.03 7.99 18.44
CA SER A 535 20.93 7.25 17.20
C SER A 535 22.03 7.66 16.22
N CYS A 536 22.57 6.67 15.53
CA CYS A 536 23.55 6.86 14.47
C CYS A 536 23.13 6.02 13.28
N SER A 537 22.83 6.63 12.16
CA SER A 537 22.54 5.96 10.90
C SER A 537 23.67 6.21 9.92
N VAL A 538 24.19 5.15 9.31
CA VAL A 538 25.30 5.20 8.37
C VAL A 538 24.88 4.53 7.07
N VAL A 539 25.11 5.17 5.95
CA VAL A 539 25.10 4.58 4.61
C VAL A 539 26.54 4.24 4.25
N LEU A 540 26.83 2.99 3.93
CA LEU A 540 28.17 2.49 3.62
C LEU A 540 28.42 2.35 2.13
N ALA A 541 27.37 2.04 1.36
CA ALA A 541 27.42 1.91 -0.09
C ALA A 541 26.08 2.41 -0.67
N PRO A 542 26.08 3.02 -1.88
CA PRO A 542 27.20 3.26 -2.81
C PRO A 542 28.07 4.46 -2.43
N TYR A 543 27.63 5.27 -1.49
CA TYR A 543 28.38 6.43 -0.97
C TYR A 543 28.33 6.40 0.56
N THR A 544 29.37 6.92 1.21
CA THR A 544 29.42 6.94 2.66
C THR A 544 28.80 8.22 3.20
N SER A 545 27.76 8.08 4.03
CA SER A 545 27.16 9.19 4.76
C SER A 545 26.74 8.74 6.15
N TYR A 546 26.68 9.67 7.08
CA TYR A 546 26.21 9.38 8.43
C TYR A 546 25.32 10.50 8.97
N ASN A 547 24.40 10.10 9.84
CA ASN A 547 23.57 11.00 10.62
C ASN A 547 23.62 10.54 12.08
N PHE A 548 24.14 11.39 12.95
CA PHE A 548 24.22 11.15 14.38
C PHE A 548 23.30 12.12 15.11
N THR A 549 22.46 11.59 15.99
CA THR A 549 21.51 12.36 16.80
C THR A 549 21.61 11.93 18.25
N PHE A 550 21.68 12.89 19.13
CA PHE A 550 21.63 12.72 20.59
C PHE A 550 20.59 13.68 21.15
N ARG A 551 19.57 13.19 21.85
CA ARG A 551 18.44 13.99 22.32
C ARG A 551 18.01 13.61 23.73
N CYS A 552 17.54 14.61 24.49
CA CYS A 552 16.86 14.38 25.75
C CYS A 552 15.42 13.85 25.51
N ASN A 553 14.98 12.89 26.32
CA ASN A 553 13.64 12.28 26.24
C ASN A 553 12.53 13.14 26.86
N ALA A 554 12.90 14.16 27.68
CA ALA A 554 11.91 15.07 28.27
C ALA A 554 11.35 16.02 27.20
N ALA A 555 10.03 16.01 27.02
CA ALA A 555 9.35 16.77 25.96
C ALA A 555 9.67 18.30 26.00
N THR A 556 9.87 18.84 27.20
CA THR A 556 10.23 20.26 27.40
C THR A 556 11.67 20.60 27.11
N LEU A 557 12.58 19.60 27.09
CA LEU A 557 14.02 19.79 26.93
C LEU A 557 14.57 19.16 25.63
N THR A 558 13.71 18.52 24.83
CA THR A 558 14.11 17.80 23.62
C THR A 558 14.85 18.69 22.63
N ASP A 559 14.46 19.93 22.48
CA ASP A 559 15.09 20.88 21.56
C ASP A 559 16.25 21.66 22.21
N ALA A 560 16.24 21.81 23.52
CA ALA A 560 17.31 22.49 24.26
C ALA A 560 18.56 21.62 24.48
N LEU A 561 18.36 20.30 24.61
CA LEU A 561 19.42 19.31 24.81
C LEU A 561 19.46 18.32 23.65
N LYS A 562 19.82 18.85 22.48
CA LYS A 562 19.93 18.10 21.22
C LYS A 562 21.29 18.35 20.58
N TYR A 563 21.90 17.28 20.10
CA TYR A 563 23.09 17.34 19.25
C TYR A 563 22.86 16.51 18.00
N ASP A 564 22.86 17.15 16.85
CA ASP A 564 22.75 16.51 15.53
C ASP A 564 24.01 16.78 14.72
N LYS A 565 24.61 15.71 14.17
CA LYS A 565 25.74 15.82 13.24
C LYS A 565 25.46 14.96 12.01
N ARG A 566 25.58 15.57 10.85
CA ARG A 566 25.39 14.91 9.56
C ARG A 566 26.63 15.07 8.70
N SER A 567 26.95 14.06 7.89
CA SER A 567 27.91 14.25 6.82
C SER A 567 27.28 15.15 5.77
N GLY A 568 27.94 16.26 5.43
CA GLY A 568 27.53 17.09 4.31
C GLY A 568 27.83 16.37 3.00
N TYR A 569 26.83 15.71 2.41
CA TYR A 569 26.92 15.31 1.00
C TYR A 569 26.41 16.48 0.17
N SER A 570 27.36 17.25 -0.36
CA SER A 570 27.08 18.28 -1.37
C SER A 570 26.93 17.59 -2.72
N ASN A 571 25.71 17.32 -3.14
CA ASN A 571 25.42 17.13 -4.57
C ASN A 571 25.54 18.51 -5.25
N ALA A 572 26.77 18.96 -5.46
CA ALA A 572 27.02 19.99 -6.45
C ALA A 572 26.75 19.33 -7.82
N VAL A 573 25.53 19.47 -8.32
CA VAL A 573 25.22 19.20 -9.72
C VAL A 573 26.04 20.21 -10.51
N GLN A 574 27.16 19.77 -11.04
CA GLN A 574 27.88 20.55 -12.06
C GLN A 574 27.03 20.49 -13.33
N TRP A 575 26.34 21.58 -13.63
CA TRP A 575 25.75 21.81 -14.92
C TRP A 575 26.88 22.16 -15.89
N TYR A 576 27.15 21.28 -16.83
CA TYR A 576 27.99 21.57 -18.01
C TYR A 576 27.09 22.03 -19.14
#